data_4c8f59bdbab4f0a1a64074111f2142ef
#
_entry.id   4c8f59bdbab4f0a1a64074111f2142ef
#
_cell.length_a   1.000
_cell.length_b   1.000
_cell.length_c   1.000
_cell.angle_alpha   90.00
_cell.angle_beta   90.00
_cell.angle_gamma   90.00
#
_symmetry.space_group_name_H-M   'P 1'
#
loop_
_entity.id
_entity.type
_entity.pdbx_description
1 polymer ?
#
loop_
_entity_poly.entity_id
_entity_poly.type
_entity_poly.pdbx_seq_one_letter_code
_entity_poly.pdbx_strand_id
1 'polypeptide(L)'
;MKMTSKNIFQSVFMLALVAMNVSCASQKDILKPKKVSNVDLLLSAMTIEEKVGQMTQLNIDVVCEGEVYKLSEPHRLNATKLHQALVDYHVGSILNCGGHAYPREQWHEIIGGIQKVATTETRLKVPILYGIDAIHGANYVTGSTLFPQQLAQAATFNPSLTEEGGRITAYETRAAGIPWNFSPVLDVGRNKNWSRFFETFGEDPYVCSVFGSALVR
;
A
#
# COMPACT_ATOMS: atom_id res chain seq x y z
N MET A 1 -16.61 39.46 53.20
CA MET A 1 -16.65 38.06 53.75
C MET A 1 -15.20 37.59 53.92
N LYS A 2 -14.65 37.62 55.18
CA LYS A 2 -13.24 37.21 55.42
C LYS A 2 -13.17 35.68 55.45
N MET A 3 -12.48 35.08 54.50
CA MET A 3 -12.16 33.63 54.54
C MET A 3 -11.25 33.35 55.74
N THR A 4 -11.63 32.42 56.56
CA THR A 4 -10.81 31.99 57.69
C THR A 4 -9.70 31.08 57.27
N SER A 5 -8.55 31.15 57.95
CA SER A 5 -7.33 30.38 57.67
C SER A 5 -7.58 28.87 57.51
N LYS A 6 -8.60 28.30 58.13
CA LYS A 6 -9.02 26.90 58.01
C LYS A 6 -9.53 26.50 56.63
N ASN A 7 -10.25 27.42 55.94
CA ASN A 7 -10.80 27.18 54.62
C ASN A 7 -9.75 27.23 53.53
N ILE A 8 -8.69 28.01 53.71
CA ILE A 8 -7.57 28.06 52.79
C ILE A 8 -6.75 26.76 52.85
N PHE A 9 -6.54 26.21 54.06
CA PHE A 9 -5.77 24.98 54.27
C PHE A 9 -6.50 23.76 53.70
N GLN A 10 -7.82 23.68 53.83
CA GLN A 10 -8.61 22.60 53.23
C GLN A 10 -8.64 22.66 51.70
N SER A 11 -8.73 23.86 51.10
CA SER A 11 -8.73 24.02 49.64
C SER A 11 -7.36 23.69 49.03
N VAL A 12 -6.25 24.05 49.68
CA VAL A 12 -4.90 23.71 49.24
C VAL A 12 -4.63 22.22 49.38
N PHE A 13 -5.14 21.56 50.43
CA PHE A 13 -4.99 20.11 50.64
C PHE A 13 -5.80 19.29 49.62
N MET A 14 -7.00 19.76 49.23
CA MET A 14 -7.84 19.14 48.19
C MET A 14 -7.22 19.30 46.80
N LEU A 15 -6.63 20.45 46.48
CA LEU A 15 -5.90 20.63 45.20
C LEU A 15 -4.64 19.74 45.11
N ALA A 16 -3.90 19.57 46.21
CA ALA A 16 -2.75 18.71 46.26
C ALA A 16 -3.11 17.22 46.08
N LEU A 17 -4.23 16.76 46.63
CA LEU A 17 -4.74 15.39 46.46
C LEU A 17 -5.19 15.11 45.01
N VAL A 18 -5.81 16.09 44.33
CA VAL A 18 -6.21 15.95 42.92
C VAL A 18 -4.97 15.94 42.02
N ALA A 19 -3.96 16.77 42.28
CA ALA A 19 -2.73 16.81 41.53
C ALA A 19 -1.93 15.48 41.66
N MET A 20 -1.91 14.86 42.86
CA MET A 20 -1.27 13.54 43.05
C MET A 20 -1.97 12.40 42.29
N ASN A 21 -3.31 12.44 42.16
CA ASN A 21 -4.02 11.41 41.41
C ASN A 21 -3.88 11.53 39.91
N VAL A 22 -3.71 12.74 39.36
CA VAL A 22 -3.46 12.97 37.94
C VAL A 22 -2.02 12.53 37.57
N SER A 23 -1.03 12.75 38.47
CA SER A 23 0.36 12.33 38.27
C SER A 23 0.51 10.79 38.31
N CYS A 24 -0.28 10.08 39.14
CA CYS A 24 -0.22 8.62 39.23
C CYS A 24 -0.87 7.90 38.02
N ALA A 25 -1.88 8.49 37.38
CA ALA A 25 -2.50 7.89 36.19
C ALA A 25 -1.57 7.95 34.97
N SER A 26 -0.77 9.01 34.83
CA SER A 26 0.20 9.15 33.74
C SER A 26 1.41 8.20 33.87
N GLN A 27 1.77 7.80 35.08
CA GLN A 27 2.94 6.96 35.29
C GLN A 27 2.67 5.46 35.13
N LYS A 28 1.40 5.03 35.24
CA LYS A 28 1.03 3.61 35.04
C LYS A 28 1.00 3.18 33.57
N ASP A 29 0.82 4.11 32.64
CA ASP A 29 0.83 3.79 31.20
C ASP A 29 2.24 3.71 30.61
N ILE A 30 3.23 4.30 31.27
CA ILE A 30 4.64 4.26 30.85
C ILE A 30 5.30 2.90 31.17
N LEU A 31 4.73 2.10 32.07
CA LEU A 31 5.30 0.84 32.55
C LEU A 31 4.64 -0.43 32.01
N LYS A 32 3.67 -0.32 31.12
CA LYS A 32 3.18 -1.52 30.42
C LYS A 32 4.22 -1.92 29.38
N PRO A 33 4.74 -3.15 29.41
CA PRO A 33 5.66 -3.61 28.38
C PRO A 33 4.92 -3.52 27.04
N LYS A 34 5.46 -2.74 26.09
CA LYS A 34 4.93 -2.63 24.72
C LYS A 34 4.91 -4.05 24.16
N LYS A 35 3.72 -4.56 23.82
CA LYS A 35 3.59 -5.88 23.18
C LYS A 35 4.38 -5.83 21.88
N VAL A 36 5.45 -6.58 21.79
CA VAL A 36 6.27 -6.66 20.58
C VAL A 36 5.42 -7.27 19.47
N SER A 37 5.28 -6.57 18.37
CA SER A 37 4.54 -7.08 17.21
C SER A 37 5.41 -8.05 16.40
N ASN A 38 4.78 -8.89 15.56
CA ASN A 38 5.52 -9.73 14.61
C ASN A 38 6.37 -8.90 13.64
N VAL A 39 5.93 -7.67 13.32
CA VAL A 39 6.68 -6.72 12.50
C VAL A 39 7.95 -6.25 13.23
N ASP A 40 7.86 -5.90 14.52
CA ASP A 40 9.04 -5.50 15.31
C ASP A 40 10.08 -6.64 15.39
N LEU A 41 9.61 -7.89 15.56
CA LEU A 41 10.48 -9.07 15.56
C LEU A 41 11.18 -9.25 14.21
N LEU A 42 10.43 -9.15 13.10
CA LEU A 42 10.97 -9.26 11.76
C LEU A 42 12.01 -8.15 11.48
N LEU A 43 11.67 -6.89 11.79
CA LEU A 43 12.58 -5.75 11.63
C LEU A 43 13.86 -5.89 12.45
N SER A 44 13.77 -6.45 13.65
CA SER A 44 14.95 -6.70 14.50
C SER A 44 15.86 -7.81 13.96
N ALA A 45 15.28 -8.76 13.21
CA ALA A 45 16.02 -9.86 12.58
C ALA A 45 16.67 -9.47 11.24
N MET A 46 16.24 -8.37 10.60
CA MET A 46 16.75 -7.88 9.32
C MET A 46 18.11 -7.17 9.49
N THR A 47 19.03 -7.43 8.54
CA THR A 47 20.23 -6.59 8.34
C THR A 47 19.83 -5.24 7.72
N ILE A 48 20.79 -4.32 7.62
CA ILE A 48 20.56 -3.04 6.95
C ILE A 48 20.29 -3.24 5.47
N GLU A 49 21.04 -4.13 4.82
CA GLU A 49 20.88 -4.46 3.40
C GLU A 49 19.48 -5.03 3.13
N GLU A 50 18.99 -5.94 3.98
CA GLU A 50 17.64 -6.48 3.86
C GLU A 50 16.55 -5.41 4.07
N LYS A 51 16.76 -4.47 4.98
CA LYS A 51 15.82 -3.34 5.17
C LYS A 51 15.79 -2.42 3.95
N VAL A 52 16.95 -2.11 3.36
CA VAL A 52 17.05 -1.31 2.13
C VAL A 52 16.40 -2.05 0.96
N GLY A 53 16.68 -3.35 0.81
CA GLY A 53 16.07 -4.19 -0.22
C GLY A 53 14.55 -4.22 -0.11
N GLN A 54 13.99 -4.36 1.11
CA GLN A 54 12.54 -4.34 1.33
C GLN A 54 11.87 -3.01 0.94
N MET A 55 12.58 -1.90 0.94
CA MET A 55 12.09 -0.60 0.46
C MET A 55 12.28 -0.40 -1.04
N THR A 56 12.93 -1.33 -1.71
CA THR A 56 13.20 -1.27 -3.16
C THR A 56 12.09 -1.94 -3.94
N GLN A 57 11.61 -1.27 -5.00
CA GLN A 57 10.64 -1.79 -5.94
C GLN A 57 11.22 -1.80 -7.35
N LEU A 58 11.09 -2.91 -8.06
CA LEU A 58 11.56 -3.07 -9.43
C LEU A 58 10.39 -3.29 -10.40
N ASN A 59 10.54 -2.78 -11.63
CA ASN A 59 9.68 -3.22 -12.72
C ASN A 59 9.98 -4.70 -13.03
N ILE A 60 8.95 -5.48 -13.39
CA ILE A 60 9.09 -6.91 -13.72
C ILE A 60 10.15 -7.17 -14.80
N ASP A 61 10.32 -6.24 -15.75
CA ASP A 61 11.29 -6.36 -16.84
C ASP A 61 12.71 -6.64 -16.34
N VAL A 62 13.05 -6.11 -15.16
CA VAL A 62 14.40 -6.28 -14.57
C VAL A 62 14.70 -7.75 -14.26
N VAL A 63 13.67 -8.53 -13.93
CA VAL A 63 13.80 -9.96 -13.56
C VAL A 63 13.38 -10.93 -14.66
N CYS A 64 13.09 -10.39 -15.86
CA CYS A 64 12.70 -11.20 -17.02
C CYS A 64 13.86 -11.39 -18.01
N GLU A 65 13.67 -12.31 -18.95
CA GLU A 65 14.55 -12.51 -20.11
C GLU A 65 14.49 -11.28 -21.02
N GLY A 66 15.58 -11.02 -21.74
CA GLY A 66 15.68 -9.89 -22.66
C GLY A 66 16.23 -8.62 -22.00
N GLU A 67 16.16 -7.53 -22.75
CA GLU A 67 16.64 -6.19 -22.33
C GLU A 67 15.51 -5.43 -21.65
N VAL A 68 15.79 -4.75 -20.54
CA VAL A 68 14.82 -3.96 -19.78
C VAL A 68 14.19 -2.89 -20.69
N TYR A 69 12.87 -2.74 -20.61
CA TYR A 69 12.05 -1.85 -21.46
C TYR A 69 12.07 -2.14 -22.97
N LYS A 70 12.64 -3.26 -23.37
CA LYS A 70 12.66 -3.72 -24.77
C LYS A 70 12.18 -5.17 -24.90
N LEU A 71 11.45 -5.65 -23.89
CA LEU A 71 10.99 -7.04 -23.87
C LEU A 71 9.93 -7.26 -24.96
N SER A 72 10.11 -8.38 -25.68
CA SER A 72 9.03 -8.97 -26.46
C SER A 72 8.19 -9.88 -25.58
N GLU A 73 6.92 -9.99 -25.89
CA GLU A 73 6.05 -10.96 -25.24
C GLU A 73 6.45 -12.41 -25.52
N PRO A 74 6.08 -13.34 -24.62
CA PRO A 74 5.59 -13.12 -23.26
C PRO A 74 6.73 -12.83 -22.28
N HIS A 75 6.43 -12.12 -21.17
CA HIS A 75 7.37 -11.98 -20.06
C HIS A 75 7.69 -13.36 -19.48
N ARG A 76 8.95 -13.73 -19.53
CA ARG A 76 9.47 -14.97 -18.94
C ARG A 76 10.47 -14.62 -17.85
N LEU A 77 10.27 -15.17 -16.66
CA LEU A 77 11.19 -14.96 -15.56
C LEU A 77 12.57 -15.56 -15.91
N ASN A 78 13.60 -14.75 -15.72
CA ASN A 78 14.99 -15.21 -15.81
C ASN A 78 15.46 -15.63 -14.42
N ALA A 79 15.80 -16.91 -14.24
CA ALA A 79 16.14 -17.46 -12.93
C ALA A 79 17.34 -16.74 -12.28
N THR A 80 18.37 -16.39 -13.05
CA THR A 80 19.56 -15.69 -12.51
C THR A 80 19.23 -14.28 -12.07
N LYS A 81 18.53 -13.50 -12.92
CA LYS A 81 18.13 -12.12 -12.57
C LYS A 81 17.18 -12.10 -11.38
N LEU A 82 16.24 -13.05 -11.32
CA LEU A 82 15.27 -13.16 -10.22
C LEU A 82 15.99 -13.51 -8.91
N HIS A 83 16.89 -14.48 -8.93
CA HIS A 83 17.72 -14.84 -7.76
C HIS A 83 18.53 -13.63 -7.29
N GLN A 84 19.23 -12.94 -8.20
CA GLN A 84 20.01 -11.76 -7.87
C GLN A 84 19.17 -10.67 -7.22
N ALA A 85 17.97 -10.38 -7.78
CA ALA A 85 17.08 -9.35 -7.22
C ALA A 85 16.58 -9.72 -5.81
N LEU A 86 16.12 -10.96 -5.61
CA LEU A 86 15.43 -11.33 -4.37
C LEU A 86 16.39 -11.85 -3.29
N VAL A 87 17.44 -12.60 -3.67
CA VAL A 87 18.36 -13.22 -2.70
C VAL A 87 19.56 -12.32 -2.42
N ASP A 88 20.20 -11.77 -3.47
CA ASP A 88 21.40 -10.98 -3.29
C ASP A 88 21.08 -9.51 -2.88
N TYR A 89 20.07 -8.91 -3.52
CA TYR A 89 19.65 -7.52 -3.26
C TYR A 89 18.43 -7.37 -2.36
N HIS A 90 17.80 -8.46 -1.93
CA HIS A 90 16.68 -8.48 -0.97
C HIS A 90 15.47 -7.62 -1.36
N VAL A 91 15.22 -7.44 -2.66
CA VAL A 91 14.13 -6.61 -3.18
C VAL A 91 12.78 -7.02 -2.61
N GLY A 92 12.02 -6.06 -2.09
CA GLY A 92 10.77 -6.30 -1.36
C GLY A 92 9.51 -6.21 -2.23
N SER A 93 9.58 -5.59 -3.40
CA SER A 93 8.41 -5.45 -4.26
C SER A 93 8.75 -5.42 -5.76
N ILE A 94 7.78 -5.87 -6.56
CA ILE A 94 7.84 -5.85 -8.04
C ILE A 94 6.54 -5.23 -8.54
N LEU A 95 6.62 -4.53 -9.67
CA LEU A 95 5.46 -3.82 -10.23
C LEU A 95 5.27 -4.06 -11.72
N ASN A 96 4.01 -3.89 -12.15
CA ASN A 96 3.51 -3.81 -13.53
C ASN A 96 3.87 -5.01 -14.44
N CYS A 97 3.68 -4.86 -15.75
CA CYS A 97 4.05 -5.84 -16.76
C CYS A 97 4.30 -5.19 -18.14
N GLY A 98 4.94 -4.03 -18.13
CA GLY A 98 5.52 -3.43 -19.33
C GLY A 98 4.56 -3.20 -20.52
N GLY A 99 3.32 -2.76 -20.27
CA GLY A 99 2.34 -2.47 -21.32
C GLY A 99 1.64 -3.69 -21.91
N HIS A 100 1.70 -4.84 -21.24
CA HIS A 100 1.06 -6.08 -21.63
C HIS A 100 -0.11 -6.45 -20.74
N ALA A 101 -1.01 -7.29 -21.24
CA ALA A 101 -2.08 -7.92 -20.46
C ALA A 101 -1.97 -9.44 -20.63
N TYR A 102 -2.06 -10.17 -19.53
CA TYR A 102 -1.97 -11.62 -19.52
C TYR A 102 -3.23 -12.29 -18.99
N PRO A 103 -3.54 -13.50 -19.44
CA PRO A 103 -4.58 -14.31 -18.81
C PRO A 103 -4.19 -14.63 -17.36
N ARG A 104 -5.20 -14.91 -16.56
CA ARG A 104 -5.06 -15.19 -15.12
C ARG A 104 -4.04 -16.30 -14.83
N GLU A 105 -4.02 -17.34 -15.65
CA GLU A 105 -3.13 -18.48 -15.50
C GLU A 105 -1.66 -18.07 -15.64
N GLN A 106 -1.34 -17.23 -16.60
CA GLN A 106 0.02 -16.70 -16.78
C GLN A 106 0.43 -15.77 -15.62
N TRP A 107 -0.50 -14.98 -15.09
CA TRP A 107 -0.25 -14.21 -13.88
C TRP A 107 0.08 -15.10 -12.68
N HIS A 108 -0.65 -16.21 -12.50
CA HIS A 108 -0.35 -17.19 -11.44
C HIS A 108 1.05 -17.83 -11.62
N GLU A 109 1.47 -18.11 -12.85
CA GLU A 109 2.81 -18.63 -13.12
C GLU A 109 3.89 -17.59 -12.77
N ILE A 110 3.73 -16.34 -13.21
CA ILE A 110 4.67 -15.24 -12.93
C ILE A 110 4.79 -15.01 -11.41
N ILE A 111 3.66 -14.75 -10.76
CA ILE A 111 3.66 -14.43 -9.32
C ILE A 111 4.08 -15.64 -8.50
N GLY A 112 3.61 -16.84 -8.84
CA GLY A 112 4.01 -18.08 -8.18
C GLY A 112 5.50 -18.36 -8.29
N GLY A 113 6.12 -18.11 -9.45
CA GLY A 113 7.57 -18.21 -9.66
C GLY A 113 8.35 -17.25 -8.77
N ILE A 114 7.94 -15.98 -8.73
CA ILE A 114 8.55 -14.96 -7.88
C ILE A 114 8.41 -15.33 -6.39
N GLN A 115 7.21 -15.69 -5.95
CA GLN A 115 6.93 -16.05 -4.55
C GLN A 115 7.70 -17.32 -4.13
N LYS A 116 7.87 -18.27 -5.01
CA LYS A 116 8.66 -19.47 -4.73
C LYS A 116 10.08 -19.10 -4.33
N VAL A 117 10.78 -18.28 -5.12
CA VAL A 117 12.13 -17.81 -4.78
C VAL A 117 12.13 -17.03 -3.46
N ALA A 118 11.22 -16.07 -3.31
CA ALA A 118 11.13 -15.24 -2.11
C ALA A 118 10.95 -16.06 -0.83
N THR A 119 10.08 -17.08 -0.85
CA THR A 119 9.72 -17.86 0.35
C THR A 119 10.58 -19.10 0.59
N THR A 120 11.37 -19.56 -0.39
CA THR A 120 12.21 -20.76 -0.23
C THR A 120 13.71 -20.48 -0.24
N GLU A 121 14.16 -19.44 -0.95
CA GLU A 121 15.59 -19.20 -1.19
C GLU A 121 16.14 -18.01 -0.40
N THR A 122 15.28 -17.06 0.03
CA THR A 122 15.71 -15.94 0.88
C THR A 122 15.84 -16.35 2.35
N ARG A 123 16.69 -15.66 3.11
CA ARG A 123 16.96 -15.95 4.53
C ARG A 123 15.72 -15.82 5.42
N LEU A 124 14.97 -14.74 5.24
CA LEU A 124 13.80 -14.42 6.08
C LEU A 124 12.49 -14.93 5.53
N LYS A 125 12.48 -15.43 4.29
CA LYS A 125 11.30 -15.98 3.62
C LYS A 125 10.11 -15.02 3.56
N VAL A 126 10.38 -13.72 3.47
CA VAL A 126 9.36 -12.67 3.34
C VAL A 126 8.80 -12.70 1.91
N PRO A 127 7.48 -12.84 1.75
CA PRO A 127 6.87 -12.78 0.42
C PRO A 127 7.06 -11.42 -0.24
N ILE A 128 7.14 -11.40 -1.57
CA ILE A 128 7.19 -10.17 -2.36
C ILE A 128 5.82 -9.51 -2.43
N LEU A 129 5.77 -8.18 -2.34
CA LEU A 129 4.60 -7.41 -2.74
C LEU A 129 4.63 -7.19 -4.25
N TYR A 130 3.61 -7.68 -4.94
CA TYR A 130 3.43 -7.43 -6.37
C TYR A 130 2.30 -6.43 -6.58
N GLY A 131 2.58 -5.30 -7.25
CA GLY A 131 1.63 -4.22 -7.46
C GLY A 131 1.43 -3.88 -8.93
N ILE A 132 0.22 -3.40 -9.28
CA ILE A 132 -0.12 -2.93 -10.63
C ILE A 132 -0.92 -1.62 -10.58
N ASP A 133 -0.92 -0.90 -11.71
CA ASP A 133 -1.73 0.30 -11.93
C ASP A 133 -3.12 -0.06 -12.50
N ALA A 134 -3.93 -0.80 -11.75
CA ALA A 134 -5.32 -1.09 -12.14
C ALA A 134 -6.25 0.07 -11.73
N ILE A 135 -6.03 1.26 -12.30
CA ILE A 135 -6.70 2.50 -11.89
C ILE A 135 -8.12 2.67 -12.48
N HIS A 136 -8.45 1.91 -13.52
CA HIS A 136 -9.77 1.93 -14.17
C HIS A 136 -10.21 0.53 -14.64
N GLY A 137 -10.05 -0.47 -13.80
CA GLY A 137 -10.23 -1.88 -14.08
C GLY A 137 -8.89 -2.63 -14.03
N ALA A 138 -8.93 -3.96 -13.99
CA ALA A 138 -7.74 -4.81 -13.98
C ALA A 138 -7.14 -4.93 -15.39
N ASN A 139 -6.77 -3.79 -15.99
CA ASN A 139 -6.35 -3.65 -17.39
C ASN A 139 -5.11 -4.48 -17.79
N TYR A 140 -4.36 -4.99 -16.83
CA TYR A 140 -3.25 -5.93 -17.05
C TYR A 140 -3.68 -7.40 -17.07
N VAL A 141 -4.98 -7.68 -16.85
CA VAL A 141 -5.55 -9.04 -16.88
C VAL A 141 -6.46 -9.19 -18.08
N THR A 142 -6.12 -10.09 -18.98
CA THR A 142 -6.92 -10.35 -20.20
C THR A 142 -8.33 -10.85 -19.82
N GLY A 143 -9.34 -10.25 -20.41
CA GLY A 143 -10.75 -10.59 -20.17
C GLY A 143 -11.35 -9.90 -18.94
N SER A 144 -10.60 -9.02 -18.27
CA SER A 144 -11.13 -8.20 -17.16
C SER A 144 -12.04 -7.07 -17.66
N THR A 145 -12.80 -6.51 -16.73
CA THR A 145 -13.66 -5.35 -16.98
C THR A 145 -12.83 -4.07 -17.02
N LEU A 146 -13.01 -3.25 -18.05
CA LEU A 146 -12.44 -1.91 -18.14
C LEU A 146 -13.50 -0.87 -17.79
N PHE A 147 -13.12 0.09 -16.96
CA PHE A 147 -13.94 1.22 -16.56
C PHE A 147 -13.43 2.52 -17.19
N PRO A 148 -14.24 3.58 -17.24
CA PRO A 148 -13.75 4.90 -17.59
C PRO A 148 -12.65 5.36 -16.62
N GLN A 149 -11.79 6.25 -17.09
CA GLN A 149 -10.79 6.91 -16.22
C GLN A 149 -11.47 7.68 -15.08
N GLN A 150 -10.77 7.91 -13.98
CA GLN A 150 -11.32 8.50 -12.75
C GLN A 150 -11.98 9.86 -12.99
N LEU A 151 -11.47 10.68 -13.91
CA LEU A 151 -12.10 11.95 -14.29
C LEU A 151 -13.52 11.74 -14.84
N ALA A 152 -13.69 10.75 -15.71
CA ALA A 152 -15.01 10.42 -16.26
C ALA A 152 -15.93 9.75 -15.22
N GLN A 153 -15.37 8.97 -14.29
CA GLN A 153 -16.14 8.43 -13.16
C GLN A 153 -16.66 9.56 -12.27
N ALA A 154 -15.85 10.57 -11.95
CA ALA A 154 -16.26 11.74 -11.19
C ALA A 154 -17.34 12.56 -11.91
N ALA A 155 -17.26 12.68 -13.23
CA ALA A 155 -18.26 13.40 -14.05
C ALA A 155 -19.66 12.77 -14.01
N THR A 156 -19.81 11.55 -13.53
CA THR A 156 -21.12 10.93 -13.30
C THR A 156 -21.86 11.53 -12.11
N PHE A 157 -21.16 12.19 -11.20
CA PHE A 157 -21.67 12.63 -9.89
C PHE A 157 -22.34 11.51 -9.08
N ASN A 158 -21.99 10.25 -9.36
CA ASN A 158 -22.53 9.07 -8.68
C ASN A 158 -21.41 8.20 -8.09
N PRO A 159 -21.02 8.42 -6.83
CA PRO A 159 -19.94 7.66 -6.18
C PRO A 159 -20.21 6.14 -6.09
N SER A 160 -21.48 5.72 -6.09
CA SER A 160 -21.82 4.29 -6.03
C SER A 160 -21.36 3.51 -7.26
N LEU A 161 -21.32 4.15 -8.44
CA LEU A 161 -20.77 3.53 -9.65
C LEU A 161 -19.26 3.30 -9.52
N THR A 162 -18.55 4.26 -8.90
CA THR A 162 -17.12 4.15 -8.64
C THR A 162 -16.81 3.06 -7.60
N GLU A 163 -17.63 2.96 -6.54
CA GLU A 163 -17.52 1.89 -5.54
C GLU A 163 -17.68 0.51 -6.17
N GLU A 164 -18.68 0.32 -6.99
CA GLU A 164 -18.90 -0.96 -7.70
C GLU A 164 -17.76 -1.26 -8.69
N GLY A 165 -17.28 -0.25 -9.43
CA GLY A 165 -16.12 -0.40 -10.31
C GLY A 165 -14.85 -0.79 -9.53
N GLY A 166 -14.62 -0.19 -8.36
CA GLY A 166 -13.53 -0.54 -7.45
C GLY A 166 -13.62 -1.98 -6.96
N ARG A 167 -14.81 -2.40 -6.54
CA ARG A 167 -15.07 -3.77 -6.08
C ARG A 167 -14.77 -4.80 -7.17
N ILE A 168 -15.22 -4.57 -8.39
CA ILE A 168 -14.97 -5.47 -9.53
C ILE A 168 -13.46 -5.49 -9.85
N THR A 169 -12.82 -4.33 -9.94
CA THR A 169 -11.37 -4.21 -10.17
C THR A 169 -10.56 -4.98 -9.13
N ALA A 170 -10.89 -4.82 -7.85
CA ALA A 170 -10.22 -5.52 -6.76
C ALA A 170 -10.40 -7.04 -6.86
N TYR A 171 -11.62 -7.49 -7.17
CA TYR A 171 -11.93 -8.91 -7.34
C TYR A 171 -11.11 -9.53 -8.49
N GLU A 172 -11.11 -8.90 -9.67
CA GLU A 172 -10.40 -9.41 -10.85
C GLU A 172 -8.88 -9.37 -10.67
N THR A 173 -8.35 -8.31 -10.04
CA THR A 173 -6.93 -8.18 -9.68
C THR A 173 -6.52 -9.30 -8.71
N ARG A 174 -7.30 -9.53 -7.67
CA ARG A 174 -7.04 -10.62 -6.70
C ARG A 174 -7.16 -12.00 -7.33
N ALA A 175 -8.11 -12.19 -8.23
CA ALA A 175 -8.27 -13.45 -8.97
C ALA A 175 -7.04 -13.78 -9.84
N ALA A 176 -6.31 -12.78 -10.32
CA ALA A 176 -5.02 -12.94 -11.00
C ALA A 176 -3.83 -13.17 -10.04
N GLY A 177 -4.06 -13.18 -8.72
CA GLY A 177 -3.00 -13.39 -7.72
C GLY A 177 -2.24 -12.12 -7.33
N ILE A 178 -2.68 -10.94 -7.79
CA ILE A 178 -2.02 -9.66 -7.55
C ILE A 178 -2.58 -9.04 -6.26
N PRO A 179 -1.75 -8.84 -5.20
CA PRO A 179 -2.23 -8.40 -3.90
C PRO A 179 -2.32 -6.89 -3.73
N TRP A 180 -1.68 -6.10 -4.60
CA TRP A 180 -1.53 -4.65 -4.44
C TRP A 180 -1.92 -3.90 -5.71
N ASN A 181 -2.76 -2.87 -5.55
CA ASN A 181 -3.16 -1.98 -6.62
C ASN A 181 -2.79 -0.53 -6.25
N PHE A 182 -2.18 0.21 -7.18
CA PHE A 182 -1.79 1.61 -7.01
C PHE A 182 -2.96 2.58 -7.31
N SER A 183 -4.13 2.25 -6.83
CA SER A 183 -5.39 3.00 -7.00
C SER A 183 -6.05 3.25 -5.64
N PRO A 184 -6.78 4.37 -5.47
CA PRO A 184 -7.07 5.44 -6.42
C PRO A 184 -5.93 6.46 -6.60
N VAL A 185 -5.92 7.18 -7.74
CA VAL A 185 -5.09 8.36 -7.94
C VAL A 185 -5.78 9.54 -7.25
N LEU A 186 -5.22 10.00 -6.13
CA LEU A 186 -5.83 11.03 -5.25
C LEU A 186 -5.27 12.44 -5.48
N ASP A 187 -4.46 12.61 -6.51
CA ASP A 187 -3.96 13.92 -6.91
C ASP A 187 -5.12 14.85 -7.27
N VAL A 188 -5.04 16.11 -6.83
CA VAL A 188 -6.01 17.15 -7.21
C VAL A 188 -5.55 17.79 -8.51
N GLY A 189 -6.27 17.55 -9.60
CA GLY A 189 -5.92 17.95 -10.96
C GLY A 189 -6.09 19.47 -11.20
N ARG A 190 -5.20 20.32 -10.71
CA ARG A 190 -5.28 21.77 -10.87
C ARG A 190 -4.61 22.29 -12.14
N ASN A 191 -3.59 21.59 -12.64
CA ASN A 191 -2.87 21.98 -13.83
C ASN A 191 -3.28 21.10 -15.01
N LYS A 192 -4.03 21.66 -15.93
CA LYS A 192 -4.53 20.95 -17.13
C LYS A 192 -3.43 20.55 -18.13
N ASN A 193 -2.22 21.08 -17.99
CA ASN A 193 -1.06 20.68 -18.79
C ASN A 193 -0.34 19.46 -18.20
N TRP A 194 -0.72 19.01 -17.02
CA TRP A 194 -0.19 17.77 -16.45
C TRP A 194 -0.69 16.56 -17.23
N SER A 195 0.23 15.77 -17.77
CA SER A 195 -0.06 14.67 -18.70
C SER A 195 -0.96 13.57 -18.09
N ARG A 196 -0.98 13.42 -16.76
CA ARG A 196 -1.79 12.44 -16.03
C ARG A 196 -3.07 13.02 -15.41
N PHE A 197 -3.46 14.23 -15.81
CA PHE A 197 -4.67 14.91 -15.31
C PHE A 197 -5.93 14.03 -15.42
N PHE A 198 -6.06 13.28 -16.49
CA PHE A 198 -7.21 12.40 -16.76
C PHE A 198 -7.36 11.23 -15.80
N GLU A 199 -6.29 10.86 -15.10
CA GLU A 199 -6.31 9.78 -14.09
C GLU A 199 -6.90 10.26 -12.76
N THR A 200 -7.04 11.57 -12.53
CA THR A 200 -7.56 12.16 -11.29
C THR A 200 -9.09 12.25 -11.30
N PHE A 201 -9.70 12.47 -10.13
CA PHE A 201 -11.13 12.80 -10.02
C PHE A 201 -11.45 14.27 -10.35
N GLY A 202 -10.46 15.06 -10.81
CA GLY A 202 -10.62 16.46 -11.20
C GLY A 202 -9.97 17.46 -10.24
N GLU A 203 -10.40 18.72 -10.34
CA GLU A 203 -9.76 19.86 -9.64
C GLU A 203 -10.36 20.19 -8.27
N ASP A 204 -11.50 19.58 -7.92
CA ASP A 204 -12.19 19.83 -6.65
C ASP A 204 -11.74 18.80 -5.59
N PRO A 205 -11.11 19.25 -4.48
CA PRO A 205 -10.67 18.36 -3.40
C PRO A 205 -11.82 17.59 -2.73
N TYR A 206 -13.02 18.17 -2.68
CA TYR A 206 -14.19 17.50 -2.11
C TYR A 206 -14.61 16.31 -3.00
N VAL A 207 -14.67 16.52 -4.31
CA VAL A 207 -14.95 15.44 -5.28
C VAL A 207 -13.90 14.36 -5.18
N CYS A 208 -12.60 14.71 -5.16
CA CYS A 208 -11.51 13.74 -4.96
C CYS A 208 -11.68 12.93 -3.68
N SER A 209 -12.07 13.57 -2.57
CA SER A 209 -12.30 12.90 -1.29
C SER A 209 -13.47 11.91 -1.33
N VAL A 210 -14.62 12.34 -1.91
CA VAL A 210 -15.84 11.51 -1.98
C VAL A 210 -15.63 10.29 -2.88
N PHE A 211 -15.11 10.50 -4.08
CA PHE A 211 -14.92 9.42 -5.05
C PHE A 211 -13.73 8.51 -4.68
N GLY A 212 -12.64 9.08 -4.15
CA GLY A 212 -11.53 8.29 -3.63
C GLY A 212 -11.95 7.38 -2.47
N SER A 213 -12.77 7.90 -1.55
CA SER A 213 -13.34 7.10 -0.46
C SER A 213 -14.28 5.99 -0.98
N ALA A 214 -15.06 6.26 -2.02
CA ALA A 214 -15.92 5.27 -2.64
C ALA A 214 -15.12 4.14 -3.30
N LEU A 215 -14.03 4.48 -4.01
CA LEU A 215 -13.20 3.49 -4.71
C LEU A 215 -12.47 2.53 -3.76
N VAL A 216 -12.19 2.95 -2.52
CA VAL A 216 -11.44 2.13 -1.52
C VAL A 216 -12.36 1.20 -0.72
N ARG A 217 -13.66 1.46 -0.66
CA ARG A 217 -14.65 0.62 0.06
C ARG A 217 -14.94 -0.69 -0.64
#